data_e5df2b26c65b151a619a2910f05ff892
#
_entry.id   e5df2b26c65b151a619a2910f05ff892
#
_cell.length_a   1.000
_cell.length_b   1.000
_cell.length_c   1.000
_cell.angle_alpha   90.00
_cell.angle_beta   90.00
_cell.angle_gamma   90.00
#
_symmetry.space_group_name_H-M   'P 1'
#
loop_
_entity.id
_entity.type
_entity.pdbx_description
1 polymer ?
#
loop_
_entity_poly.entity_id
_entity_poly.type
_entity_poly.pdbx_seq_one_letter_code
_entity_poly.pdbx_strand_id
1 'polypeptide(L)'
;MKRSTASQQRGAALISAMLVVTLVATLASVALWQQWRHVEVEGAERHRVQSGWLLNGALDWSRLILREDALASGASNAGNTTGGSPPTSAGSGADHLAEPWALPLQEAKLSTFLAQDQQLREGDPEVFLSGQVTDAQSRLNLSNWYEAADGQRMGQLNPSMQAALSRLFNVLGLPASELTLLSREWLAAAQASRTPLGATSASSGSSTTGAALLPQQVPQLQWLGLSRDTVTRLAPHITILPEVTPVNLNTASAEVIYASVPGLDLAAAQQFVQQRARAHFSNLPDASKALGGKPLEARWHTVGSRFFQVWGRLRMEDRTQEETALILRDAGNVSFVWRQKIAGILPPPKRESLLQSSQP
;
A
#
# COMPACT_ATOMS: atom_id res chain seq x y z
N MET A 1 -74.02 26.68 57.93
CA MET A 1 -72.89 25.72 58.20
C MET A 1 -72.38 25.16 56.88
N LYS A 2 -71.22 25.64 56.42
CA LYS A 2 -70.51 25.14 55.22
C LYS A 2 -69.62 24.01 55.61
N ARG A 3 -69.85 22.74 55.24
CA ARG A 3 -68.93 21.62 55.42
C ARG A 3 -67.87 21.63 54.29
N SER A 4 -66.69 21.67 54.73
CA SER A 4 -65.46 21.74 53.92
C SER A 4 -65.23 20.47 53.12
N THR A 5 -65.01 20.65 51.84
CA THR A 5 -64.54 19.61 50.84
C THR A 5 -63.10 19.35 50.97
N ALA A 6 -62.53 18.91 52.13
CA ALA A 6 -61.13 18.65 52.33
C ALA A 6 -60.63 17.27 51.83
N SER A 7 -61.54 16.40 51.33
CA SER A 7 -61.15 15.05 50.90
C SER A 7 -60.70 14.92 49.45
N GLN A 8 -61.09 15.88 48.58
CA GLN A 8 -60.70 15.82 47.13
C GLN A 8 -59.26 16.32 46.85
N GLN A 9 -58.68 17.09 47.73
CA GLN A 9 -57.28 17.63 47.54
C GLN A 9 -56.20 16.59 47.80
N ARG A 10 -56.43 15.54 48.59
CA ARG A 10 -55.40 14.51 48.89
C ARG A 10 -55.08 13.62 47.69
N GLY A 11 -56.02 13.31 46.83
CA GLY A 11 -55.80 12.51 45.62
C GLY A 11 -54.98 13.26 44.56
N ALA A 12 -55.26 14.55 44.36
CA ALA A 12 -54.52 15.38 43.41
C ALA A 12 -53.05 15.58 43.81
N ALA A 13 -52.79 15.75 45.09
CA ALA A 13 -51.40 15.86 45.60
C ALA A 13 -50.59 14.58 45.42
N LEU A 14 -51.20 13.41 45.55
CA LEU A 14 -50.53 12.12 45.36
C LEU A 14 -50.21 11.89 43.89
N ILE A 15 -51.13 12.23 42.96
CA ILE A 15 -50.90 12.14 41.52
C ILE A 15 -49.81 13.10 41.08
N SER A 16 -49.78 14.35 41.55
CA SER A 16 -48.74 15.32 41.23
C SER A 16 -47.37 14.90 41.79
N ALA A 17 -47.31 14.33 43.00
CA ALA A 17 -46.10 13.78 43.57
C ALA A 17 -45.53 12.59 42.71
N MET A 18 -46.41 11.65 42.31
CA MET A 18 -46.03 10.55 41.46
C MET A 18 -45.54 11.05 40.10
N LEU A 19 -46.20 12.06 39.51
CA LEU A 19 -45.80 12.65 38.25
C LEU A 19 -44.39 13.31 38.34
N VAL A 20 -44.14 14.03 39.42
CA VAL A 20 -42.79 14.61 39.65
C VAL A 20 -41.71 13.53 39.83
N VAL A 21 -42.02 12.47 40.59
CA VAL A 21 -41.06 11.36 40.80
C VAL A 21 -40.78 10.64 39.48
N THR A 22 -41.81 10.35 38.68
CA THR A 22 -41.62 9.71 37.37
C THR A 22 -40.85 10.62 36.41
N LEU A 23 -41.10 11.93 36.40
CA LEU A 23 -40.34 12.89 35.61
C LEU A 23 -38.87 12.92 36.02
N VAL A 24 -38.57 13.01 37.32
CA VAL A 24 -37.19 12.99 37.82
C VAL A 24 -36.50 11.66 37.49
N ALA A 25 -37.20 10.53 37.67
CA ALA A 25 -36.66 9.21 37.34
C ALA A 25 -36.35 9.06 35.85
N THR A 26 -37.22 9.56 34.96
CA THR A 26 -36.97 9.54 33.51
C THR A 26 -35.81 10.43 33.11
N LEU A 27 -35.71 11.65 33.66
CA LEU A 27 -34.58 12.55 33.41
C LEU A 27 -33.25 11.96 33.91
N ALA A 28 -33.25 11.36 35.12
CA ALA A 28 -32.08 10.68 35.66
C ALA A 28 -31.64 9.50 34.78
N SER A 29 -32.58 8.70 34.28
CA SER A 29 -32.31 7.58 33.39
C SER A 29 -31.70 8.05 32.06
N VAL A 30 -32.22 9.12 31.48
CA VAL A 30 -31.68 9.73 30.25
C VAL A 30 -30.28 10.26 30.47
N ALA A 31 -30.05 10.95 31.60
CA ALA A 31 -28.71 11.48 31.94
C ALA A 31 -27.67 10.35 32.13
N LEU A 32 -28.03 9.27 32.83
CA LEU A 32 -27.18 8.09 32.98
C LEU A 32 -26.87 7.42 31.65
N TRP A 33 -27.86 7.28 30.77
CA TRP A 33 -27.66 6.71 29.46
C TRP A 33 -26.77 7.58 28.57
N GLN A 34 -26.90 8.91 28.63
CA GLN A 34 -26.02 9.84 27.94
C GLN A 34 -24.59 9.74 28.48
N GLN A 35 -24.42 9.70 29.80
CA GLN A 35 -23.11 9.58 30.42
C GLN A 35 -22.42 8.26 30.01
N TRP A 36 -23.14 7.15 30.00
CA TRP A 36 -22.63 5.86 29.57
C TRP A 36 -22.16 5.92 28.09
N ARG A 37 -22.98 6.53 27.20
CA ARG A 37 -22.56 6.73 25.79
C ARG A 37 -21.31 7.59 25.66
N HIS A 38 -21.16 8.64 26.46
CA HIS A 38 -19.98 9.49 26.42
C HIS A 38 -18.72 8.71 26.83
N VAL A 39 -18.78 7.90 27.87
CA VAL A 39 -17.67 7.05 28.30
C VAL A 39 -17.29 6.03 27.21
N GLU A 40 -18.27 5.42 26.56
CA GLU A 40 -18.05 4.46 25.46
C GLU A 40 -17.37 5.14 24.28
N VAL A 41 -17.85 6.31 23.86
CA VAL A 41 -17.26 7.08 22.75
C VAL A 41 -15.85 7.56 23.10
N GLU A 42 -15.65 8.11 24.30
CA GLU A 42 -14.34 8.55 24.76
C GLU A 42 -13.33 7.38 24.81
N GLY A 43 -13.76 6.22 25.32
CA GLY A 43 -12.94 5.00 25.31
C GLY A 43 -12.55 4.59 23.89
N ALA A 44 -13.51 4.61 22.95
CA ALA A 44 -13.26 4.29 21.55
C ALA A 44 -12.27 5.25 20.88
N GLU A 45 -12.41 6.56 21.10
CA GLU A 45 -11.49 7.56 20.55
C GLU A 45 -10.09 7.45 21.17
N ARG A 46 -10.00 7.21 22.49
CA ARG A 46 -8.72 6.98 23.17
C ARG A 46 -7.99 5.77 22.57
N HIS A 47 -8.67 4.65 22.39
CA HIS A 47 -8.11 3.46 21.72
C HIS A 47 -7.65 3.76 20.30
N ARG A 48 -8.44 4.50 19.53
CA ARG A 48 -8.12 4.89 18.16
C ARG A 48 -6.85 5.75 18.09
N VAL A 49 -6.69 6.69 19.03
CA VAL A 49 -5.50 7.55 19.10
C VAL A 49 -4.29 6.74 19.51
N GLN A 50 -4.40 5.92 20.57
CA GLN A 50 -3.31 5.08 21.06
C GLN A 50 -2.84 4.08 19.98
N SER A 51 -3.76 3.35 19.35
CA SER A 51 -3.42 2.42 18.26
C SER A 51 -2.77 3.12 17.07
N GLY A 52 -3.22 4.35 16.76
CA GLY A 52 -2.62 5.17 15.72
C GLY A 52 -1.16 5.55 16.01
N TRP A 53 -0.85 5.94 17.25
CA TRP A 53 0.52 6.24 17.66
C TRP A 53 1.44 5.02 17.63
N LEU A 54 0.97 3.87 18.11
CA LEU A 54 1.73 2.63 18.08
C LEU A 54 2.01 2.17 16.65
N LEU A 55 1.00 2.25 15.78
CA LEU A 55 1.17 1.87 14.37
C LEU A 55 2.10 2.84 13.63
N ASN A 56 2.04 4.13 13.96
CA ASN A 56 3.00 5.12 13.46
C ASN A 56 4.44 4.75 13.84
N GLY A 57 4.68 4.38 15.10
CA GLY A 57 5.99 3.93 15.56
C GLY A 57 6.47 2.68 14.82
N ALA A 58 5.58 1.72 14.55
CA ALA A 58 5.90 0.52 13.78
C ALA A 58 6.29 0.83 12.33
N LEU A 59 5.58 1.77 11.69
CA LEU A 59 5.92 2.22 10.34
C LEU A 59 7.24 3.02 10.31
N ASP A 60 7.51 3.83 11.33
CA ASP A 60 8.80 4.53 11.46
C ASP A 60 9.96 3.56 11.68
N TRP A 61 9.72 2.45 12.38
CA TRP A 61 10.72 1.40 12.53
C TRP A 61 11.04 0.71 11.19
N SER A 62 10.06 0.52 10.32
CA SER A 62 10.31 -0.01 8.97
C SER A 62 11.22 0.91 8.14
N ARG A 63 11.11 2.24 8.34
CA ARG A 63 12.04 3.21 7.73
C ARG A 63 13.47 3.03 8.24
N LEU A 64 13.62 2.75 9.54
CA LEU A 64 14.93 2.51 10.12
C LEU A 64 15.58 1.26 9.52
N ILE A 65 14.84 0.16 9.40
CA ILE A 65 15.32 -1.08 8.76
C ILE A 65 15.79 -0.80 7.33
N LEU A 66 14.97 -0.11 6.53
CA LEU A 66 15.32 0.24 5.14
C LEU A 66 16.51 1.21 5.05
N ARG A 67 16.70 2.06 6.05
CA ARG A 67 17.87 2.95 6.14
C ARG A 67 19.16 2.18 6.47
N GLU A 68 19.10 1.31 7.46
CA GLU A 68 20.24 0.45 7.82
C GLU A 68 20.66 -0.44 6.65
N ASP A 69 19.69 -1.00 5.94
CA ASP A 69 19.90 -1.77 4.73
C ASP A 69 20.61 -0.95 3.64
N ALA A 70 20.16 0.29 3.38
CA ALA A 70 20.80 1.20 2.44
C ALA A 70 22.24 1.53 2.82
N LEU A 71 22.52 1.71 4.10
CA LEU A 71 23.87 2.00 4.60
C LEU A 71 24.77 0.78 4.49
N ALA A 72 24.30 -0.41 4.82
CA ALA A 72 25.02 -1.66 4.68
C ALA A 72 25.38 -1.95 3.21
N SER A 73 24.43 -1.75 2.29
CA SER A 73 24.62 -1.90 0.85
C SER A 73 25.57 -0.86 0.26
N GLY A 74 25.52 0.39 0.73
CA GLY A 74 26.42 1.47 0.32
C GLY A 74 27.86 1.24 0.77
N ALA A 75 28.06 0.70 1.97
CA ALA A 75 29.38 0.40 2.51
C ALA A 75 30.08 -0.74 1.75
N SER A 76 29.35 -1.76 1.29
CA SER A 76 29.89 -2.85 0.48
C SER A 76 30.35 -2.40 -0.92
N ASN A 77 29.73 -1.38 -1.49
CA ASN A 77 30.13 -0.81 -2.79
C ASN A 77 31.36 0.15 -2.70
N ALA A 78 31.53 0.83 -1.56
CA ALA A 78 32.66 1.76 -1.39
C ALA A 78 34.01 1.06 -1.37
N GLY A 79 34.09 -0.24 -1.07
CA GLY A 79 35.32 -1.04 -1.06
C GLY A 79 35.81 -1.48 -2.44
N ASN A 80 35.06 -1.31 -3.53
CA ASN A 80 35.41 -1.88 -4.84
C ASN A 80 35.51 -0.83 -5.97
N THR A 81 35.55 0.47 -5.67
CA THR A 81 35.72 1.53 -6.68
C THR A 81 37.13 2.08 -6.71
N THR A 82 38.05 1.37 -7.36
CA THR A 82 39.27 1.94 -7.94
C THR A 82 38.96 2.40 -9.37
N GLY A 83 38.23 3.49 -9.55
CA GLY A 83 37.96 4.06 -10.87
C GLY A 83 36.92 5.14 -10.80
N GLY A 84 37.34 6.40 -10.89
CA GLY A 84 36.53 7.60 -10.75
C GLY A 84 35.41 7.77 -11.77
N SER A 85 34.29 7.13 -11.57
CA SER A 85 33.01 7.52 -12.16
C SER A 85 32.13 8.04 -11.04
N PRO A 86 31.44 9.18 -11.23
CA PRO A 86 30.51 9.65 -10.23
C PRO A 86 29.38 8.61 -10.05
N PRO A 87 28.86 8.40 -8.82
CA PRO A 87 27.76 7.49 -8.58
C PRO A 87 26.53 8.00 -9.34
N THR A 88 26.26 7.41 -10.49
CA THR A 88 24.99 7.57 -11.19
C THR A 88 23.94 6.78 -10.42
N SER A 89 22.97 7.49 -9.86
CA SER A 89 21.85 6.96 -9.07
C SER A 89 22.27 6.20 -7.81
N ALA A 90 22.40 6.99 -6.77
CA ALA A 90 22.66 6.58 -5.42
C ALA A 90 21.69 5.50 -4.93
N GLY A 91 22.28 4.49 -4.40
CA GLY A 91 21.63 3.52 -3.56
C GLY A 91 21.80 2.18 -4.18
N SER A 92 22.59 1.42 -3.62
CA SER A 92 22.21 0.08 -3.55
C SER A 92 23.12 -0.93 -4.14
N GLY A 93 23.44 -1.76 -3.29
CA GLY A 93 23.52 -3.16 -3.52
C GLY A 93 22.21 -3.69 -4.15
N ALA A 94 22.20 -4.95 -4.53
CA ALA A 94 21.02 -5.60 -5.04
C ALA A 94 20.02 -5.86 -3.92
N ASP A 95 18.77 -5.42 -4.08
CA ASP A 95 17.68 -5.72 -3.15
C ASP A 95 17.02 -7.05 -3.49
N HIS A 96 16.86 -7.92 -2.50
CA HIS A 96 16.34 -9.26 -2.71
C HIS A 96 15.50 -9.80 -1.51
N LEU A 97 14.76 -10.88 -1.75
CA LEU A 97 13.79 -11.40 -0.79
C LEU A 97 14.39 -12.12 0.44
N ALA A 98 15.71 -12.32 0.49
CA ALA A 98 16.40 -12.88 1.66
C ALA A 98 16.91 -11.82 2.65
N GLU A 99 16.69 -10.53 2.36
CA GLU A 99 17.09 -9.44 3.23
C GLU A 99 16.16 -9.28 4.43
N PRO A 100 16.65 -8.71 5.54
CA PRO A 100 15.85 -8.56 6.77
C PRO A 100 14.53 -7.81 6.57
N TRP A 101 14.50 -6.80 5.70
CA TRP A 101 13.28 -6.04 5.42
C TRP A 101 12.18 -6.88 4.75
N ALA A 102 12.54 -7.91 3.98
CA ALA A 102 11.59 -8.75 3.26
C ALA A 102 10.90 -9.79 4.16
N LEU A 103 11.42 -10.02 5.36
CA LEU A 103 10.84 -10.97 6.30
C LEU A 103 9.55 -10.41 6.91
N PRO A 104 8.42 -11.10 6.79
CA PRO A 104 7.18 -10.64 7.40
C PRO A 104 7.28 -10.75 8.93
N LEU A 105 6.89 -9.68 9.60
CA LEU A 105 6.65 -9.71 11.04
C LEU A 105 5.33 -10.44 11.29
N GLN A 106 5.41 -11.67 11.79
CA GLN A 106 4.25 -12.40 12.24
C GLN A 106 3.64 -11.72 13.46
N GLU A 107 2.35 -11.99 13.73
CA GLU A 107 1.67 -11.38 14.87
C GLU A 107 2.40 -11.70 16.16
N ALA A 108 2.96 -10.68 16.78
CA ALA A 108 3.73 -10.79 18.01
C ALA A 108 3.28 -9.74 19.02
N LYS A 109 3.30 -10.13 20.29
CA LYS A 109 2.93 -9.22 21.40
C LYS A 109 3.92 -8.06 21.47
N LEU A 110 3.42 -6.83 21.42
CA LEU A 110 4.27 -5.63 21.42
C LEU A 110 5.15 -5.54 22.69
N SER A 111 4.65 -6.03 23.81
CA SER A 111 5.41 -6.12 25.05
C SER A 111 6.71 -6.92 24.92
N THR A 112 6.76 -7.92 24.03
CA THR A 112 7.97 -8.72 23.81
C THR A 112 9.08 -7.88 23.15
N PHE A 113 8.73 -6.88 22.36
CA PHE A 113 9.68 -5.95 21.73
C PHE A 113 10.11 -4.84 22.68
N LEU A 114 9.21 -4.40 23.58
CA LEU A 114 9.47 -3.31 24.53
C LEU A 114 10.04 -3.79 25.88
N ALA A 115 10.04 -5.10 26.12
CA ALA A 115 10.37 -5.69 27.43
C ALA A 115 11.84 -5.50 27.86
N GLN A 116 12.71 -4.91 27.04
CA GLN A 116 14.08 -4.60 27.48
C GLN A 116 14.16 -3.37 28.41
N ASP A 117 13.14 -2.48 28.44
CA ASP A 117 13.27 -1.20 29.16
C ASP A 117 12.08 -0.78 30.05
N GLN A 118 10.94 -1.44 30.02
CA GLN A 118 9.79 -1.00 30.80
C GLN A 118 9.09 -2.15 31.52
N GLN A 119 8.94 -2.01 32.83
CA GLN A 119 8.06 -2.82 33.64
C GLN A 119 6.61 -2.56 33.19
N LEU A 120 6.05 -3.50 32.42
CA LEU A 120 4.63 -3.50 32.08
C LEU A 120 3.81 -3.54 33.36
N ARG A 121 2.85 -2.62 33.48
CA ARG A 121 1.93 -2.62 34.62
C ARG A 121 0.90 -3.73 34.41
N GLU A 122 0.59 -4.42 35.50
CA GLU A 122 -0.51 -5.39 35.53
C GLU A 122 -1.81 -4.64 35.20
N GLY A 123 -2.46 -4.99 34.06
CA GLY A 123 -3.66 -4.31 33.56
C GLY A 123 -3.47 -3.52 32.25
N ASP A 124 -2.26 -3.43 31.70
CA ASP A 124 -2.06 -2.81 30.39
C ASP A 124 -2.71 -3.66 29.28
N PRO A 125 -3.40 -3.04 28.31
CA PRO A 125 -4.06 -3.76 27.22
C PRO A 125 -3.04 -4.56 26.40
N GLU A 126 -3.40 -5.80 26.05
CA GLU A 126 -2.58 -6.62 25.18
C GLU A 126 -2.61 -6.08 23.75
N VAL A 127 -1.44 -5.70 23.25
CA VAL A 127 -1.25 -5.17 21.92
C VAL A 127 -0.43 -6.14 21.08
N PHE A 128 -0.94 -6.50 19.91
CA PHE A 128 -0.27 -7.35 18.95
C PHE A 128 0.02 -6.56 17.68
N LEU A 129 1.24 -6.72 17.18
CA LEU A 129 1.71 -6.09 15.96
C LEU A 129 2.08 -7.16 14.93
N SER A 130 1.65 -6.96 13.70
CA SER A 130 2.11 -7.70 12.52
C SER A 130 2.36 -6.74 11.37
N GLY A 131 3.22 -7.11 10.43
CA GLY A 131 3.53 -6.23 9.31
C GLY A 131 4.40 -6.89 8.26
N GLN A 132 4.50 -6.23 7.13
CA GLN A 132 5.34 -6.67 6.02
C GLN A 132 5.83 -5.45 5.23
N VAL A 133 7.10 -5.52 4.83
CA VAL A 133 7.67 -4.63 3.81
C VAL A 133 7.72 -5.42 2.51
N THR A 134 7.27 -4.83 1.42
CA THR A 134 7.33 -5.40 0.08
C THR A 134 7.97 -4.41 -0.87
N ASP A 135 8.78 -4.91 -1.78
CA ASP A 135 9.35 -4.09 -2.84
C ASP A 135 8.24 -3.66 -3.82
N ALA A 136 7.99 -2.36 -3.93
CA ALA A 136 6.99 -1.83 -4.86
C ALA A 136 7.45 -1.91 -6.33
N GLN A 137 8.78 -1.97 -6.57
CA GLN A 137 9.37 -2.16 -7.90
C GLN A 137 9.42 -3.63 -8.35
N SER A 138 8.94 -4.57 -7.52
CA SER A 138 8.69 -5.95 -7.93
C SER A 138 7.56 -6.09 -8.96
N ARG A 139 6.87 -5.01 -9.29
CA ARG A 139 5.65 -4.94 -10.11
C ARG A 139 5.85 -4.00 -11.29
N LEU A 140 5.06 -4.17 -12.35
CA LEU A 140 5.04 -3.23 -13.48
C LEU A 140 4.46 -1.88 -13.02
N ASN A 141 5.24 -0.81 -13.14
CA ASN A 141 4.79 0.53 -12.78
C ASN A 141 4.01 1.18 -13.93
N LEU A 142 2.72 1.43 -13.74
CA LEU A 142 1.87 2.07 -14.75
C LEU A 142 2.28 3.51 -15.07
N SER A 143 3.03 4.18 -14.19
CA SER A 143 3.59 5.51 -14.50
C SER A 143 4.58 5.48 -15.66
N ASN A 144 5.17 4.31 -15.97
CA ASN A 144 6.03 4.11 -17.14
C ASN A 144 5.25 4.09 -18.46
N TRP A 145 3.92 4.02 -18.40
CA TRP A 145 3.10 3.85 -19.61
C TRP A 145 2.86 5.13 -20.37
N TYR A 146 2.92 6.28 -19.73
CA TYR A 146 2.71 7.56 -20.37
C TYR A 146 4.03 8.30 -20.62
N GLU A 147 4.30 8.62 -21.88
CA GLU A 147 5.39 9.52 -22.28
C GLU A 147 4.82 10.92 -22.50
N ALA A 148 5.38 11.89 -21.74
CA ALA A 148 4.94 13.27 -21.85
C ALA A 148 5.21 13.85 -23.23
N ALA A 149 4.39 14.79 -23.65
CA ALA A 149 4.64 15.61 -24.82
C ALA A 149 5.99 16.37 -24.66
N ASP A 150 6.82 16.33 -25.68
CA ASP A 150 7.94 17.23 -25.86
C ASP A 150 7.58 18.19 -26.97
N GLY A 151 7.79 19.46 -26.85
CA GLY A 151 7.39 20.58 -27.70
C GLY A 151 6.90 20.35 -29.16
N GLN A 152 7.06 19.14 -29.72
CA GLN A 152 6.64 18.74 -31.07
C GLN A 152 5.77 17.47 -31.11
N ARG A 153 5.71 16.69 -30.01
CA ARG A 153 4.96 15.42 -29.96
C ARG A 153 3.87 15.50 -28.90
N MET A 154 2.68 15.05 -29.26
CA MET A 154 1.61 14.85 -28.28
C MET A 154 2.01 13.72 -27.32
N GLY A 155 1.60 13.83 -26.06
CA GLY A 155 1.80 12.76 -25.09
C GLY A 155 1.14 11.44 -25.58
N GLN A 156 1.87 10.34 -25.48
CA GLN A 156 1.47 9.05 -26.00
C GLN A 156 1.75 7.92 -25.00
N LEU A 157 1.14 6.77 -25.23
CA LEU A 157 1.47 5.57 -24.47
C LEU A 157 2.78 4.96 -24.98
N ASN A 158 3.64 4.54 -24.03
CA ASN A 158 4.89 3.86 -24.35
C ASN A 158 4.60 2.47 -24.94
N PRO A 159 5.09 2.15 -26.16
CA PRO A 159 4.82 0.87 -26.82
C PRO A 159 5.40 -0.34 -26.07
N SER A 160 6.55 -0.21 -25.42
CA SER A 160 7.18 -1.30 -24.66
C SER A 160 6.33 -1.68 -23.47
N MET A 161 5.81 -0.67 -22.73
CA MET A 161 4.91 -0.90 -21.60
C MET A 161 3.56 -1.45 -22.06
N GLN A 162 3.02 -0.97 -23.18
CA GLN A 162 1.81 -1.53 -23.80
C GLN A 162 1.98 -3.02 -24.11
N ALA A 163 3.10 -3.40 -24.72
CA ALA A 163 3.42 -4.79 -25.01
C ALA A 163 3.60 -5.64 -23.74
N ALA A 164 4.22 -5.08 -22.71
CA ALA A 164 4.35 -5.76 -21.40
C ALA A 164 2.99 -6.01 -20.75
N LEU A 165 2.11 -5.01 -20.74
CA LEU A 165 0.74 -5.17 -20.22
C LEU A 165 -0.07 -6.19 -21.05
N SER A 166 0.10 -6.22 -22.37
CA SER A 166 -0.56 -7.22 -23.22
C SER A 166 -0.13 -8.64 -22.86
N ARG A 167 1.18 -8.87 -22.66
CA ARG A 167 1.69 -10.17 -22.18
C ARG A 167 1.16 -10.52 -20.79
N LEU A 168 1.10 -9.54 -19.88
CA LEU A 168 0.56 -9.75 -18.54
C LEU A 168 -0.92 -10.13 -18.57
N PHE A 169 -1.73 -9.43 -19.37
CA PHE A 169 -3.15 -9.76 -19.53
C PHE A 169 -3.34 -11.17 -20.08
N ASN A 170 -2.53 -11.57 -21.05
CA ASN A 170 -2.58 -12.92 -21.62
C ASN A 170 -2.25 -14.00 -20.59
N VAL A 171 -1.16 -13.85 -19.84
CA VAL A 171 -0.76 -14.87 -18.85
C VAL A 171 -1.74 -14.95 -17.68
N LEU A 172 -2.38 -13.84 -17.32
CA LEU A 172 -3.42 -13.80 -16.31
C LEU A 172 -4.80 -14.21 -16.84
N GLY A 173 -4.97 -14.45 -18.16
CA GLY A 173 -6.26 -14.77 -18.76
C GLY A 173 -7.30 -13.64 -18.61
N LEU A 174 -6.87 -12.38 -18.71
CA LEU A 174 -7.74 -11.21 -18.60
C LEU A 174 -8.27 -10.79 -19.97
N PRO A 175 -9.47 -10.18 -20.05
CA PRO A 175 -10.06 -9.75 -21.31
C PRO A 175 -9.23 -8.68 -22.01
N ALA A 176 -8.86 -8.90 -23.28
CA ALA A 176 -8.13 -7.90 -24.06
C ALA A 176 -8.93 -6.61 -24.29
N SER A 177 -10.26 -6.68 -24.25
CA SER A 177 -11.15 -5.51 -24.33
C SER A 177 -10.95 -4.56 -23.15
N GLU A 178 -10.72 -5.09 -21.94
CA GLU A 178 -10.43 -4.25 -20.77
C GLU A 178 -9.07 -3.57 -20.87
N LEU A 179 -8.04 -4.22 -21.47
CA LEU A 179 -6.76 -3.57 -21.74
C LEU A 179 -6.92 -2.43 -22.76
N THR A 180 -7.73 -2.63 -23.80
CA THR A 180 -8.01 -1.59 -24.80
C THR A 180 -8.74 -0.40 -24.17
N LEU A 181 -9.72 -0.67 -23.31
CA LEU A 181 -10.42 0.36 -22.54
C LEU A 181 -9.44 1.10 -21.62
N LEU A 182 -8.65 0.38 -20.83
CA LEU A 182 -7.66 0.94 -19.93
C LEU A 182 -6.66 1.84 -20.65
N SER A 183 -6.15 1.41 -21.82
CA SER A 183 -5.18 2.20 -22.58
C SER A 183 -5.76 3.53 -23.07
N ARG A 184 -7.01 3.51 -23.54
CA ARG A 184 -7.70 4.72 -23.97
C ARG A 184 -7.95 5.68 -22.80
N GLU A 185 -8.53 5.18 -21.73
CA GLU A 185 -8.90 6.01 -20.56
C GLU A 185 -7.67 6.48 -19.79
N TRP A 186 -6.61 5.67 -19.69
CA TRP A 186 -5.33 6.09 -19.09
C TRP A 186 -4.70 7.24 -19.86
N LEU A 187 -4.66 7.15 -21.20
CA LEU A 187 -4.12 8.22 -22.04
C LEU A 187 -4.93 9.52 -21.86
N ALA A 188 -6.26 9.42 -21.90
CA ALA A 188 -7.14 10.57 -21.71
C ALA A 188 -6.94 11.22 -20.31
N ALA A 189 -6.90 10.41 -19.25
CA ALA A 189 -6.67 10.89 -17.90
C ALA A 189 -5.28 11.54 -17.72
N ALA A 190 -4.23 10.93 -18.32
CA ALA A 190 -2.87 11.45 -18.26
C ALA A 190 -2.71 12.77 -19.02
N GLN A 191 -3.38 12.93 -20.16
CA GLN A 191 -3.41 14.20 -20.92
C GLN A 191 -4.18 15.27 -20.15
N ALA A 192 -5.34 14.95 -19.58
CA ALA A 192 -6.15 15.88 -18.80
C ALA A 192 -5.42 16.37 -17.55
N SER A 193 -4.68 15.51 -16.85
CA SER A 193 -3.94 15.86 -15.62
C SER A 193 -2.81 16.90 -15.86
N ARG A 194 -2.35 17.05 -17.07
CA ARG A 194 -1.25 17.95 -17.46
C ARG A 194 -1.73 19.24 -18.13
N THR A 195 -3.01 19.35 -18.46
CA THR A 195 -3.59 20.58 -19.00
C THR A 195 -3.80 21.57 -17.84
N PRO A 196 -3.20 22.80 -17.90
CA PRO A 196 -3.40 23.77 -16.83
C PRO A 196 -4.89 24.11 -16.69
N LEU A 197 -5.39 24.17 -15.43
CA LEU A 197 -6.74 24.67 -15.15
C LEU A 197 -6.85 26.13 -15.68
N GLY A 198 -7.63 26.34 -16.74
CA GLY A 198 -7.82 27.65 -17.35
C GLY A 198 -7.28 27.81 -18.77
N ALA A 199 -6.59 26.82 -19.32
CA ALA A 199 -6.29 26.82 -20.75
C ALA A 199 -7.58 26.49 -21.52
N THR A 200 -8.34 27.51 -21.88
CA THR A 200 -9.39 27.43 -22.92
C THR A 200 -8.69 27.13 -24.22
N SER A 201 -8.58 25.84 -24.57
CA SER A 201 -8.18 25.41 -25.92
C SER A 201 -9.30 25.79 -26.89
N ALA A 202 -9.20 26.98 -27.44
CA ALA A 202 -10.10 27.54 -28.46
C ALA A 202 -9.91 26.88 -29.83
N SER A 203 -9.29 25.71 -29.93
CA SER A 203 -9.07 25.07 -31.23
C SER A 203 -8.92 23.53 -31.08
N SER A 204 -9.98 22.88 -30.88
CA SER A 204 -10.40 21.55 -31.37
C SER A 204 -11.47 20.99 -30.44
N GLY A 205 -12.64 20.73 -30.98
CA GLY A 205 -13.86 20.36 -30.27
C GLY A 205 -13.84 18.98 -29.60
N SER A 206 -12.87 18.73 -28.76
CA SER A 206 -12.83 17.59 -27.83
C SER A 206 -12.97 18.16 -26.42
N SER A 207 -14.20 18.14 -25.92
CA SER A 207 -14.55 18.48 -24.56
C SER A 207 -13.85 17.54 -23.57
N THR A 208 -12.76 17.98 -22.94
CA THR A 208 -12.10 17.28 -21.81
C THR A 208 -12.95 17.26 -20.55
N THR A 209 -14.20 17.68 -20.61
CA THR A 209 -15.16 17.79 -19.51
C THR A 209 -15.65 16.45 -18.95
N GLY A 210 -15.08 15.31 -19.37
CA GLY A 210 -15.48 13.98 -18.91
C GLY A 210 -14.33 13.01 -18.66
N ALA A 211 -13.06 13.44 -18.76
CA ALA A 211 -11.94 12.54 -18.49
C ALA A 211 -11.89 12.18 -16.99
N ALA A 212 -11.72 10.89 -16.70
CA ALA A 212 -11.51 10.43 -15.34
C ALA A 212 -10.21 10.99 -14.76
N LEU A 213 -10.13 11.09 -13.43
CA LEU A 213 -8.89 11.45 -12.76
C LEU A 213 -7.83 10.37 -13.00
N LEU A 214 -6.57 10.77 -13.15
CA LEU A 214 -5.47 9.84 -13.27
C LEU A 214 -5.31 9.04 -11.97
N PRO A 215 -5.44 7.71 -12.00
CA PRO A 215 -5.28 6.88 -10.81
C PRO A 215 -3.89 7.02 -10.19
N GLN A 216 -3.85 7.10 -8.87
CA GLN A 216 -2.62 7.10 -8.07
C GLN A 216 -2.43 5.77 -7.31
N GLN A 217 -3.45 4.93 -7.29
CA GLN A 217 -3.44 3.63 -6.63
C GLN A 217 -4.16 2.59 -7.49
N VAL A 218 -3.73 1.34 -7.41
CA VAL A 218 -4.27 0.24 -8.23
C VAL A 218 -5.79 0.08 -8.09
N PRO A 219 -6.43 0.17 -6.91
CA PRO A 219 -7.88 0.07 -6.80
C PRO A 219 -8.66 1.13 -7.61
N GLN A 220 -8.04 2.29 -7.85
CA GLN A 220 -8.66 3.40 -8.60
C GLN A 220 -8.74 3.12 -10.11
N LEU A 221 -8.11 2.05 -10.62
CA LEU A 221 -8.27 1.62 -12.00
C LEU A 221 -9.73 1.29 -12.36
N GLN A 222 -10.58 1.04 -11.36
CA GLN A 222 -12.03 0.92 -11.56
C GLN A 222 -12.65 2.23 -12.10
N TRP A 223 -12.08 3.40 -11.80
CA TRP A 223 -12.53 4.68 -12.37
C TRP A 223 -12.34 4.77 -13.89
N LEU A 224 -11.40 3.98 -14.42
CA LEU A 224 -11.12 3.86 -15.85
C LEU A 224 -11.93 2.73 -16.50
N GLY A 225 -12.91 2.16 -15.79
CA GLY A 225 -13.84 1.17 -16.30
C GLY A 225 -13.40 -0.29 -16.22
N LEU A 226 -12.30 -0.59 -15.50
CA LEU A 226 -11.92 -1.99 -15.27
C LEU A 226 -12.88 -2.65 -14.27
N SER A 227 -13.16 -3.92 -14.51
CA SER A 227 -13.92 -4.73 -13.57
C SER A 227 -13.16 -4.94 -12.27
N ARG A 228 -13.88 -5.13 -11.16
CA ARG A 228 -13.28 -5.41 -9.86
C ARG A 228 -12.43 -6.69 -9.88
N ASP A 229 -12.87 -7.70 -10.61
CA ASP A 229 -12.13 -8.96 -10.77
C ASP A 229 -10.78 -8.73 -11.47
N THR A 230 -10.77 -8.04 -12.59
CA THR A 230 -9.56 -7.67 -13.31
C THR A 230 -8.59 -6.87 -12.43
N VAL A 231 -9.09 -5.87 -11.71
CA VAL A 231 -8.24 -5.08 -10.78
C VAL A 231 -7.66 -5.96 -9.68
N THR A 232 -8.45 -6.87 -9.10
CA THR A 232 -7.99 -7.78 -8.05
C THR A 232 -6.89 -8.72 -8.56
N ARG A 233 -7.03 -9.25 -9.77
CA ARG A 233 -6.05 -10.16 -10.39
C ARG A 233 -4.80 -9.43 -10.87
N LEU A 234 -4.90 -8.17 -11.26
CA LEU A 234 -3.76 -7.33 -11.66
C LEU A 234 -2.97 -6.80 -10.46
N ALA A 235 -3.63 -6.53 -9.32
CA ALA A 235 -3.03 -5.86 -8.17
C ALA A 235 -1.71 -6.47 -7.66
N PRO A 236 -1.48 -7.80 -7.69
CA PRO A 236 -0.19 -8.38 -7.32
C PRO A 236 0.96 -8.06 -8.29
N HIS A 237 0.65 -7.69 -9.53
CA HIS A 237 1.60 -7.62 -10.65
C HIS A 237 1.86 -6.19 -11.15
N ILE A 238 1.05 -5.22 -10.74
CA ILE A 238 1.17 -3.83 -11.14
C ILE A 238 1.26 -2.89 -9.94
N THR A 239 1.84 -1.73 -10.15
CA THR A 239 1.91 -0.63 -9.17
C THR A 239 1.73 0.71 -9.87
N ILE A 240 1.45 1.76 -9.11
CA ILE A 240 1.45 3.15 -9.58
C ILE A 240 2.35 3.92 -8.62
N LEU A 241 3.53 4.29 -9.09
CA LEU A 241 4.52 5.04 -8.34
C LEU A 241 4.57 6.50 -8.84
N PRO A 242 5.04 7.46 -8.03
CA PRO A 242 5.06 8.88 -8.40
C PRO A 242 6.00 9.20 -9.56
N GLU A 243 6.95 8.33 -9.85
CA GLU A 243 7.92 8.49 -10.92
C GLU A 243 8.12 7.20 -11.75
N VAL A 244 8.76 7.33 -12.89
CA VAL A 244 9.15 6.20 -13.75
C VAL A 244 10.20 5.36 -13.04
N THR A 245 9.97 4.06 -12.91
CA THR A 245 10.87 3.13 -12.22
C THR A 245 11.04 1.81 -12.99
N PRO A 246 12.24 1.24 -13.02
CA PRO A 246 12.48 -0.10 -13.55
C PRO A 246 11.92 -1.19 -12.63
N VAL A 247 11.66 -2.38 -13.19
CA VAL A 247 11.28 -3.58 -12.44
C VAL A 247 12.51 -4.22 -11.80
N ASN A 248 12.44 -4.51 -10.51
CA ASN A 248 13.47 -5.27 -9.81
C ASN A 248 13.32 -6.78 -10.08
N LEU A 249 14.26 -7.36 -10.80
CA LEU A 249 14.23 -8.76 -11.19
C LEU A 249 14.46 -9.71 -10.00
N ASN A 250 15.11 -9.26 -8.93
CA ASN A 250 15.34 -10.07 -7.73
C ASN A 250 14.08 -10.25 -6.87
N THR A 251 13.07 -9.41 -7.05
CA THR A 251 11.85 -9.43 -6.22
C THR A 251 10.58 -9.67 -7.03
N ALA A 252 10.60 -9.43 -8.36
CA ALA A 252 9.44 -9.54 -9.24
C ALA A 252 8.93 -10.99 -9.37
N SER A 253 7.63 -11.19 -9.56
CA SER A 253 7.04 -12.51 -9.83
C SER A 253 7.41 -13.03 -11.24
N ALA A 254 7.25 -14.32 -11.49
CA ALA A 254 7.53 -14.91 -12.79
C ALA A 254 6.68 -14.29 -13.90
N GLU A 255 5.42 -13.95 -13.61
CA GLU A 255 4.48 -13.29 -14.53
C GLU A 255 4.97 -11.88 -14.88
N VAL A 256 5.49 -11.13 -13.91
CA VAL A 256 6.03 -9.79 -14.14
C VAL A 256 7.32 -9.85 -14.95
N ILE A 257 8.21 -10.80 -14.65
CA ILE A 257 9.45 -11.02 -15.43
C ILE A 257 9.10 -11.41 -16.87
N TYR A 258 8.20 -12.39 -17.04
CA TYR A 258 7.70 -12.79 -18.37
C TYR A 258 7.11 -11.59 -19.13
N ALA A 259 6.31 -10.77 -18.47
CA ALA A 259 5.68 -9.62 -19.08
C ALA A 259 6.69 -8.52 -19.45
N SER A 260 7.71 -8.27 -18.60
CA SER A 260 8.66 -7.17 -18.80
C SER A 260 9.75 -7.50 -19.82
N VAL A 261 10.18 -8.77 -19.95
CA VAL A 261 11.29 -9.18 -20.83
C VAL A 261 10.75 -9.68 -22.18
N PRO A 262 11.00 -8.98 -23.30
CA PRO A 262 10.51 -9.41 -24.61
C PRO A 262 11.07 -10.77 -25.04
N GLY A 263 10.19 -11.63 -25.59
CA GLY A 263 10.57 -12.94 -26.12
C GLY A 263 11.02 -13.95 -25.05
N LEU A 264 10.75 -13.70 -23.78
CA LEU A 264 10.91 -14.70 -22.72
C LEU A 264 9.65 -15.56 -22.66
N ASP A 265 9.78 -16.85 -22.38
CA ASP A 265 8.64 -17.72 -22.05
C ASP A 265 8.42 -17.80 -20.53
N LEU A 266 7.24 -18.24 -20.12
CA LEU A 266 6.88 -18.30 -18.70
C LEU A 266 7.70 -19.34 -17.94
N ALA A 267 8.08 -20.46 -18.58
CA ALA A 267 8.89 -21.49 -17.94
C ALA A 267 10.31 -20.99 -17.63
N ALA A 268 10.92 -20.24 -18.56
CA ALA A 268 12.21 -19.59 -18.32
C ALA A 268 12.11 -18.51 -17.21
N ALA A 269 11.02 -17.76 -17.15
CA ALA A 269 10.79 -16.82 -16.05
C ALA A 269 10.67 -17.54 -14.70
N GLN A 270 9.98 -18.68 -14.64
CA GLN A 270 9.89 -19.51 -13.43
C GLN A 270 11.24 -20.10 -13.02
N GLN A 271 12.04 -20.60 -13.98
CA GLN A 271 13.40 -21.05 -13.70
C GLN A 271 14.28 -19.93 -13.14
N PHE A 272 14.18 -18.73 -13.71
CA PHE A 272 14.90 -17.56 -13.22
C PHE A 272 14.54 -17.24 -11.76
N VAL A 273 13.24 -17.29 -11.39
CA VAL A 273 12.79 -17.10 -10.02
C VAL A 273 13.37 -18.16 -9.07
N GLN A 274 13.43 -19.42 -9.50
CA GLN A 274 14.04 -20.49 -8.70
C GLN A 274 15.55 -20.30 -8.55
N GLN A 275 16.25 -19.85 -9.60
CA GLN A 275 17.68 -19.58 -9.57
C GLN A 275 18.01 -18.43 -8.61
N ARG A 276 17.29 -17.29 -8.69
CA ARG A 276 17.51 -16.16 -7.77
C ARG A 276 17.18 -16.49 -6.31
N ALA A 277 16.26 -17.43 -6.06
CA ALA A 277 15.94 -17.88 -4.70
C ALA A 277 17.13 -18.58 -4.02
N ARG A 278 18.05 -19.17 -4.81
CA ARG A 278 19.29 -19.79 -4.33
C ARG A 278 20.42 -18.76 -4.21
N ALA A 279 20.52 -17.85 -5.19
CA ALA A 279 21.50 -16.79 -5.22
C ALA A 279 20.93 -15.58 -5.99
N HIS A 280 20.78 -14.44 -5.32
CA HIS A 280 20.31 -13.22 -5.96
C HIS A 280 21.33 -12.71 -6.99
N PHE A 281 20.87 -11.91 -7.95
CA PHE A 281 21.74 -11.30 -8.95
C PHE A 281 22.25 -9.95 -8.46
N SER A 282 23.57 -9.76 -8.48
CA SER A 282 24.19 -8.52 -8.04
C SER A 282 24.13 -7.41 -9.10
N ASN A 283 23.91 -7.76 -10.37
CA ASN A 283 23.88 -6.82 -11.49
C ASN A 283 23.03 -7.34 -12.64
N LEU A 284 22.65 -6.44 -13.57
CA LEU A 284 21.86 -6.79 -14.75
C LEU A 284 22.55 -7.75 -15.73
N PRO A 285 23.87 -7.66 -16.00
CA PRO A 285 24.55 -8.63 -16.85
C PRO A 285 24.43 -10.08 -16.37
N ASP A 286 24.51 -10.33 -15.06
CA ASP A 286 24.34 -11.68 -14.53
C ASP A 286 22.90 -12.15 -14.61
N ALA A 287 21.92 -11.27 -14.36
CA ALA A 287 20.52 -11.55 -14.59
C ALA A 287 20.22 -11.86 -16.08
N SER A 288 20.84 -11.11 -17.00
CA SER A 288 20.71 -11.36 -18.45
C SER A 288 21.25 -12.74 -18.85
N LYS A 289 22.41 -13.14 -18.34
CA LYS A 289 22.96 -14.49 -18.58
C LYS A 289 22.02 -15.59 -18.10
N ALA A 290 21.42 -15.40 -16.91
CA ALA A 290 20.44 -16.35 -16.36
C ALA A 290 19.15 -16.44 -17.17
N LEU A 291 18.80 -15.38 -17.91
CA LEU A 291 17.68 -15.33 -18.84
C LEU A 291 18.08 -15.76 -20.29
N GLY A 292 19.17 -16.52 -20.46
CA GLY A 292 19.63 -16.98 -21.76
C GLY A 292 20.19 -15.88 -22.65
N GLY A 293 20.79 -14.84 -22.08
CA GLY A 293 21.36 -13.71 -22.80
C GLY A 293 20.33 -12.71 -23.35
N LYS A 294 19.09 -12.72 -22.83
CA LYS A 294 18.08 -11.73 -23.22
C LYS A 294 18.55 -10.32 -22.88
N PRO A 295 18.35 -9.34 -23.77
CA PRO A 295 18.75 -7.96 -23.50
C PRO A 295 17.91 -7.37 -22.38
N LEU A 296 18.56 -6.85 -21.35
CA LEU A 296 17.95 -6.14 -20.23
C LEU A 296 18.39 -4.67 -20.30
N GLU A 297 17.43 -3.78 -20.35
CA GLU A 297 17.68 -2.34 -20.39
C GLU A 297 17.52 -1.74 -18.99
N ALA A 298 18.48 -0.96 -18.53
CA ALA A 298 18.45 -0.30 -17.20
C ALA A 298 17.25 0.65 -17.01
N ARG A 299 16.65 1.12 -18.11
CA ARG A 299 15.41 1.90 -18.07
C ARG A 299 14.21 1.07 -17.56
N TRP A 300 14.19 -0.24 -17.87
CA TRP A 300 13.05 -1.14 -17.62
C TRP A 300 13.31 -2.18 -16.54
N HIS A 301 14.59 -2.50 -16.30
CA HIS A 301 15.01 -3.56 -15.41
C HIS A 301 16.08 -3.10 -14.46
N THR A 302 16.06 -3.62 -13.25
CA THR A 302 17.05 -3.34 -12.20
C THR A 302 17.20 -4.57 -11.32
N VAL A 303 18.19 -4.55 -10.43
CA VAL A 303 18.37 -5.51 -9.34
C VAL A 303 18.20 -4.87 -7.97
N GLY A 304 17.99 -3.55 -7.91
CA GLY A 304 17.78 -2.79 -6.68
C GLY A 304 16.51 -1.95 -6.75
N SER A 305 16.03 -1.45 -5.62
CA SER A 305 14.76 -0.74 -5.50
C SER A 305 14.87 0.52 -4.65
N ARG A 306 14.06 1.51 -4.99
CA ARG A 306 13.93 2.76 -4.24
C ARG A 306 12.58 2.87 -3.53
N PHE A 307 11.55 2.18 -4.01
CA PHE A 307 10.20 2.25 -3.47
C PHE A 307 9.81 0.95 -2.79
N PHE A 308 9.35 1.10 -1.55
CA PHE A 308 8.90 -0.02 -0.73
C PHE A 308 7.50 0.27 -0.21
N GLN A 309 6.63 -0.72 -0.26
CA GLN A 309 5.30 -0.66 0.34
C GLN A 309 5.34 -1.36 1.69
N VAL A 310 4.92 -0.67 2.73
CA VAL A 310 4.83 -1.22 4.08
C VAL A 310 3.37 -1.38 4.45
N TRP A 311 3.01 -2.52 4.96
CA TRP A 311 1.72 -2.80 5.56
C TRP A 311 1.94 -3.16 7.03
N GLY A 312 1.13 -2.56 7.90
CA GLY A 312 1.13 -2.85 9.32
C GLY A 312 -0.29 -3.05 9.84
N ARG A 313 -0.43 -4.02 10.73
CA ARG A 313 -1.67 -4.32 11.46
C ARG A 313 -1.37 -4.30 12.95
N LEU A 314 -2.16 -3.56 13.69
CA LEU A 314 -2.16 -3.54 15.13
C LEU A 314 -3.51 -4.07 15.63
N ARG A 315 -3.47 -5.06 16.51
CA ARG A 315 -4.64 -5.57 17.23
C ARG A 315 -4.50 -5.24 18.71
N MET A 316 -5.50 -4.57 19.24
CA MET A 316 -5.61 -4.22 20.65
C MET A 316 -6.99 -4.69 21.12
N GLU A 317 -7.03 -5.67 22.01
CA GLU A 317 -8.27 -6.33 22.40
C GLU A 317 -9.03 -6.85 21.18
N ASP A 318 -10.31 -6.45 21.00
CA ASP A 318 -11.18 -6.85 19.88
C ASP A 318 -11.06 -5.90 18.66
N ARG A 319 -10.21 -4.87 18.73
CA ARG A 319 -10.08 -3.85 17.68
C ARG A 319 -8.83 -4.05 16.89
N THR A 320 -8.98 -3.96 15.57
CA THR A 320 -7.86 -4.05 14.62
C THR A 320 -7.77 -2.76 13.82
N GLN A 321 -6.55 -2.23 13.70
CA GLN A 321 -6.24 -1.10 12.83
C GLN A 321 -5.14 -1.51 11.86
N GLU A 322 -5.34 -1.16 10.59
CA GLU A 322 -4.38 -1.44 9.52
C GLU A 322 -3.98 -0.14 8.83
N GLU A 323 -2.72 -0.07 8.45
CA GLU A 323 -2.19 1.04 7.68
C GLU A 323 -1.22 0.55 6.63
N THR A 324 -1.26 1.16 5.45
CA THR A 324 -0.29 0.95 4.39
C THR A 324 0.42 2.26 4.09
N ALA A 325 1.70 2.19 3.84
CA ALA A 325 2.51 3.32 3.44
C ALA A 325 3.39 2.98 2.24
N LEU A 326 3.65 3.96 1.39
CA LEU A 326 4.70 3.90 0.39
C LEU A 326 5.89 4.70 0.89
N ILE A 327 7.05 4.07 0.87
CA ILE A 327 8.32 4.63 1.31
C ILE A 327 9.23 4.80 0.09
N LEU A 328 9.87 5.95 0.00
CA LEU A 328 10.99 6.22 -0.90
C LEU A 328 12.30 6.13 -0.12
N ARG A 329 13.22 5.31 -0.61
CA ARG A 329 14.60 5.21 -0.16
C ARG A 329 15.50 5.89 -1.19
N ASP A 330 16.12 6.99 -0.81
CA ASP A 330 17.02 7.74 -1.67
C ASP A 330 18.35 8.01 -0.93
N ALA A 331 19.42 7.33 -1.34
CA ALA A 331 20.78 7.50 -0.83
C ALA A 331 20.91 7.58 0.71
N GLY A 332 20.23 6.70 1.43
CA GLY A 332 20.24 6.70 2.91
C GLY A 332 19.21 7.63 3.54
N ASN A 333 18.51 8.46 2.76
CA ASN A 333 17.31 9.17 3.21
C ASN A 333 16.08 8.30 2.91
N VAL A 334 15.28 8.03 3.95
CA VAL A 334 14.08 7.21 3.84
C VAL A 334 12.88 8.03 4.28
N SER A 335 11.94 8.27 3.36
CA SER A 335 10.78 9.14 3.59
C SER A 335 9.49 8.48 3.16
N PHE A 336 8.38 8.85 3.82
CA PHE A 336 7.06 8.45 3.36
C PHE A 336 6.64 9.30 2.16
N VAL A 337 6.19 8.64 1.12
CA VAL A 337 5.52 9.27 -0.03
C VAL A 337 4.05 9.51 0.29
N TRP A 338 3.39 8.48 0.81
CA TRP A 338 2.02 8.56 1.31
C TRP A 338 1.78 7.50 2.39
N ARG A 339 0.73 7.72 3.20
CA ARG A 339 0.24 6.79 4.21
C ARG A 339 -1.27 6.74 4.13
N GLN A 340 -1.83 5.55 4.29
CA GLN A 340 -3.26 5.33 4.21
C GLN A 340 -3.72 4.31 5.24
N LYS A 341 -4.71 4.69 6.04
CA LYS A 341 -5.42 3.76 6.92
C LYS A 341 -6.36 2.90 6.07
N ILE A 342 -6.29 1.60 6.26
CA ILE A 342 -7.18 0.65 5.61
C ILE A 342 -8.34 0.41 6.57
N ALA A 343 -9.57 0.71 6.13
CA ALA A 343 -10.76 0.25 6.86
C ALA A 343 -10.82 -1.28 6.70
N GLY A 344 -10.68 -2.01 7.79
CA GLY A 344 -10.35 -3.44 7.85
C GLY A 344 -11.29 -4.39 7.11
N ILE A 345 -11.13 -4.52 5.79
CA ILE A 345 -11.90 -5.46 4.95
C ILE A 345 -10.98 -6.22 3.96
N LEU A 346 -9.73 -5.84 3.79
CA LEU A 346 -8.85 -6.57 2.87
C LEU A 346 -7.96 -7.54 3.67
N PRO A 347 -8.05 -8.86 3.39
CA PRO A 347 -7.06 -9.79 3.92
C PRO A 347 -5.68 -9.38 3.40
N PRO A 348 -4.60 -9.58 4.20
CA PRO A 348 -3.25 -9.36 3.73
C PRO A 348 -3.03 -10.15 2.45
N PRO A 349 -2.20 -9.66 1.52
CA PRO A 349 -1.88 -10.43 0.33
C PRO A 349 -1.35 -11.79 0.77
N LYS A 350 -2.08 -12.86 0.44
CA LYS A 350 -1.64 -14.22 0.70
C LYS A 350 -0.33 -14.40 -0.06
N ARG A 351 0.77 -14.60 0.65
CA ARG A 351 1.91 -15.29 0.07
C ARG A 351 1.42 -16.68 -0.30
N GLU A 352 1.18 -16.93 -1.56
CA GLU A 352 1.15 -18.30 -2.05
C GLU A 352 2.46 -18.94 -1.63
N SER A 353 2.32 -20.00 -0.90
CA SER A 353 3.38 -20.79 -0.30
C SER A 353 4.39 -21.30 -1.35
N LEU A 354 5.44 -20.52 -1.59
CA LEU A 354 6.65 -21.03 -2.24
C LEU A 354 7.40 -22.08 -1.37
N LEU A 355 6.82 -22.44 -0.21
CA LEU A 355 7.39 -23.41 0.74
C LEU A 355 6.71 -24.78 0.72
N GLN A 356 5.72 -25.05 -0.15
CA GLN A 356 5.07 -26.36 -0.22
C GLN A 356 5.62 -27.31 -1.29
N SER A 357 6.71 -27.00 -1.98
CA SER A 357 7.36 -27.93 -2.92
C SER A 357 8.67 -28.50 -2.43
N SER A 358 8.95 -28.49 -1.12
CA SER A 358 10.12 -29.17 -0.54
C SER A 358 9.72 -30.07 0.64
N GLN A 359 8.95 -31.11 0.35
CA GLN A 359 9.01 -32.35 1.13
C GLN A 359 9.19 -33.50 0.16
N PRO A 360 10.07 -34.46 0.54
CA PRO A 360 10.60 -35.53 -0.31
C PRO A 360 9.57 -36.53 -0.76
#